data_0218a7d183a3445eb1934bb36049c230
#
_entry.id   0218a7d183a3445eb1934bb36049c230
#
_cell.length_a   1.000
_cell.length_b   1.000
_cell.length_c   1.000
_cell.angle_alpha   90.00
_cell.angle_beta   90.00
_cell.angle_gamma   90.00
#
_symmetry.space_group_name_H-M   'P 1'
#
loop_
_entity.id
_entity.type
_entity.pdbx_description
1 polymer ?
#
loop_
_entity_poly.entity_id
_entity_poly.type
_entity_poly.pdbx_seq_one_letter_code
_entity_poly.pdbx_strand_id
1 'polypeptide(L)'
;TELYEKESDDPSESGYGFELTFRLKRNDEEQPPTWPISLLQNLARYVFSSGNVFGPGHHMNANGPIALGTDTELTALGFKADQELGELDTPNGHFTFLQVVGLTSDEMDAMMCWDGDKFLTALEKQIPLCITDLSRTSMMNNPAFHMIWHGGVERDGSSTSFIYMDELGFQLENGHASLRLGAGHGETLSHMLRARVGKGRSLFLQGNNQAILFLPGAQ
;
A
#
# COMPACT_ATOMS: atom_id res chain seq x y z
N THR A 1 -24.88 -7.38 -15.53
CA THR A 1 -24.21 -6.50 -14.56
C THR A 1 -23.58 -5.42 -15.40
N GLU A 2 -24.15 -4.22 -15.36
CA GLU A 2 -23.59 -3.07 -16.09
C GLU A 2 -22.33 -2.63 -15.35
N LEU A 3 -21.19 -3.05 -15.87
CA LEU A 3 -19.85 -2.71 -15.38
C LEU A 3 -19.45 -1.26 -15.71
N TYR A 4 -20.37 -0.45 -16.27
CA TYR A 4 -20.06 0.82 -16.94
C TYR A 4 -20.94 1.99 -16.56
N GLU A 5 -21.79 1.90 -15.53
CA GLU A 5 -22.38 3.11 -14.99
C GLU A 5 -21.29 3.93 -14.34
N LYS A 6 -20.87 4.95 -15.05
CA LYS A 6 -19.90 5.90 -14.57
C LYS A 6 -20.58 6.78 -13.52
N GLU A 7 -20.23 6.62 -12.27
CA GLU A 7 -20.58 7.56 -11.19
C GLU A 7 -19.60 8.74 -11.09
N SER A 8 -18.55 8.77 -11.93
CA SER A 8 -17.61 9.89 -11.96
C SER A 8 -18.22 11.08 -12.69
N ASP A 9 -18.22 12.24 -12.04
CA ASP A 9 -18.59 13.53 -12.64
C ASP A 9 -17.59 14.02 -13.70
N ASP A 10 -16.43 13.36 -13.80
CA ASP A 10 -15.39 13.68 -14.79
C ASP A 10 -15.55 12.81 -16.05
N PRO A 11 -15.98 13.41 -17.19
CA PRO A 11 -16.13 12.68 -18.44
C PRO A 11 -14.79 12.26 -19.07
N SER A 12 -13.66 12.78 -18.58
CA SER A 12 -12.33 12.41 -19.07
C SER A 12 -11.82 11.08 -18.49
N GLU A 13 -12.39 10.61 -17.37
CA GLU A 13 -12.00 9.35 -16.73
C GLU A 13 -13.00 8.23 -17.02
N SER A 14 -12.51 7.04 -17.32
CA SER A 14 -13.31 5.82 -17.44
C SER A 14 -13.48 5.14 -16.08
N GLY A 15 -14.71 4.99 -15.61
CA GLY A 15 -15.02 4.36 -14.32
C GLY A 15 -14.33 5.07 -13.15
N TYR A 16 -13.48 4.37 -12.42
CA TYR A 16 -12.68 4.91 -11.32
C TYR A 16 -11.26 5.36 -11.76
N GLY A 17 -10.99 5.48 -13.06
CA GLY A 17 -9.70 5.91 -13.61
C GLY A 17 -8.61 4.83 -13.62
N PHE A 18 -8.93 3.59 -13.23
CA PHE A 18 -7.95 2.49 -13.26
C PHE A 18 -8.58 1.12 -13.50
N GLU A 19 -7.76 0.20 -14.01
CA GLU A 19 -8.06 -1.23 -14.12
C GLU A 19 -6.99 -2.04 -13.37
N LEU A 20 -7.41 -3.03 -12.57
CA LEU A 20 -6.49 -3.84 -11.76
C LEU A 20 -5.84 -4.95 -12.57
N THR A 21 -4.52 -5.08 -12.44
CA THR A 21 -3.73 -6.20 -12.97
C THR A 21 -3.01 -6.93 -11.85
N PHE A 22 -2.66 -8.20 -12.07
CA PHE A 22 -1.91 -9.01 -11.11
C PHE A 22 -0.99 -9.98 -11.84
N ARG A 23 0.28 -10.01 -11.45
CA ARG A 23 1.26 -10.95 -11.99
C ARG A 23 1.63 -11.98 -10.94
N LEU A 24 1.42 -13.24 -11.28
CA LEU A 24 1.75 -14.38 -10.43
C LEU A 24 2.86 -15.21 -11.09
N LYS A 25 3.85 -15.61 -10.30
CA LYS A 25 4.86 -16.55 -10.74
C LYS A 25 4.18 -17.87 -11.13
N ARG A 26 4.46 -18.32 -12.36
CA ARG A 26 4.01 -19.62 -12.82
C ARG A 26 4.84 -20.72 -12.16
N ASN A 27 4.18 -21.69 -11.61
CA ASN A 27 4.76 -22.95 -11.17
C ASN A 27 4.44 -24.07 -12.18
N ASP A 28 4.47 -25.32 -11.75
CA ASP A 28 4.23 -26.48 -12.63
C ASP A 28 2.74 -26.81 -12.83
N GLU A 29 1.83 -25.90 -12.46
CA GLU A 29 0.39 -26.11 -12.64
C GLU A 29 0.02 -26.11 -14.13
N GLU A 30 -0.84 -27.05 -14.53
CA GLU A 30 -1.38 -27.12 -15.89
C GLU A 30 -2.30 -25.93 -16.21
N GLN A 31 -3.03 -25.44 -15.20
CA GLN A 31 -3.97 -24.32 -15.31
C GLN A 31 -3.62 -23.22 -14.32
N PRO A 32 -3.78 -21.94 -14.69
CA PRO A 32 -3.60 -20.85 -13.75
C PRO A 32 -4.54 -20.98 -12.54
N PRO A 33 -4.08 -20.70 -11.33
CA PRO A 33 -4.94 -20.74 -10.17
C PRO A 33 -6.02 -19.63 -10.24
N THR A 34 -7.16 -19.87 -9.63
CA THR A 34 -8.31 -18.95 -9.69
C THR A 34 -8.35 -17.93 -8.57
N TRP A 35 -7.56 -18.11 -7.50
CA TRP A 35 -7.55 -17.20 -6.35
C TRP A 35 -7.20 -15.74 -6.71
N PRO A 36 -6.33 -15.42 -7.69
CA PRO A 36 -6.07 -14.03 -8.06
C PRO A 36 -7.32 -13.32 -8.58
N ILE A 37 -8.19 -14.03 -9.29
CA ILE A 37 -9.48 -13.47 -9.74
C ILE A 37 -10.33 -13.07 -8.54
N SER A 38 -10.41 -13.92 -7.52
CA SER A 38 -11.14 -13.63 -6.29
C SER A 38 -10.53 -12.45 -5.52
N LEU A 39 -9.18 -12.36 -5.48
CA LEU A 39 -8.48 -11.23 -4.88
C LEU A 39 -8.85 -9.92 -5.57
N LEU A 40 -8.73 -9.85 -6.89
CA LEU A 40 -9.06 -8.64 -7.66
C LEU A 40 -10.54 -8.27 -7.54
N GLN A 41 -11.45 -9.25 -7.53
CA GLN A 41 -12.87 -9.01 -7.30
C GLN A 41 -13.16 -8.44 -5.90
N ASN A 42 -12.42 -8.87 -4.87
CA ASN A 42 -12.57 -8.34 -3.52
C ASN A 42 -12.08 -6.88 -3.45
N LEU A 43 -10.96 -6.56 -4.11
CA LEU A 43 -10.47 -5.19 -4.22
C LEU A 43 -11.46 -4.29 -4.97
N ALA A 44 -12.04 -4.79 -6.08
CA ALA A 44 -13.08 -4.05 -6.80
C ALA A 44 -14.31 -3.79 -5.92
N ARG A 45 -14.79 -4.81 -5.17
CA ARG A 45 -15.91 -4.63 -4.22
C ARG A 45 -15.58 -3.62 -3.13
N TYR A 46 -14.33 -3.60 -2.63
CA TYR A 46 -13.91 -2.59 -1.66
C TYR A 46 -14.04 -1.18 -2.23
N VAL A 47 -13.56 -0.94 -3.46
CA VAL A 47 -13.69 0.36 -4.14
C VAL A 47 -15.17 0.74 -4.29
N PHE A 48 -16.00 -0.16 -4.84
CA PHE A 48 -17.42 0.10 -5.04
C PHE A 48 -18.19 0.36 -3.74
N SER A 49 -17.83 -0.31 -2.64
CA SER A 49 -18.55 -0.17 -1.36
C SER A 49 -18.09 1.00 -0.51
N SER A 50 -16.81 1.37 -0.60
CA SER A 50 -16.22 2.42 0.24
C SER A 50 -16.07 3.77 -0.47
N GLY A 51 -16.02 3.79 -1.79
CA GLY A 51 -15.63 4.96 -2.59
C GLY A 51 -14.12 5.27 -2.54
N ASN A 52 -13.33 4.48 -1.80
CA ASN A 52 -11.88 4.69 -1.74
C ASN A 52 -11.21 4.10 -2.98
N VAL A 53 -10.55 4.93 -3.75
CA VAL A 53 -9.82 4.52 -4.96
C VAL A 53 -8.37 4.17 -4.67
N PHE A 54 -7.81 3.27 -5.48
CA PHE A 54 -6.38 2.96 -5.46
C PHE A 54 -5.62 3.86 -6.44
N GLY A 55 -4.33 4.04 -6.15
CA GLY A 55 -3.40 4.77 -7.02
C GLY A 55 -1.97 4.26 -6.84
N PRO A 56 -1.04 4.63 -7.72
CA PRO A 56 0.36 4.26 -7.57
C PRO A 56 0.93 4.69 -6.21
N GLY A 57 1.71 3.82 -5.58
CA GLY A 57 2.27 4.05 -4.24
C GLY A 57 1.30 3.80 -3.08
N HIS A 58 0.03 3.47 -3.35
CA HIS A 58 -0.89 3.04 -2.30
C HIS A 58 -0.55 1.63 -1.81
N HIS A 59 -1.00 1.30 -0.61
CA HIS A 59 -0.84 -0.01 0.01
C HIS A 59 -2.09 -0.39 0.82
N MET A 60 -2.25 -1.68 1.09
CA MET A 60 -3.35 -2.22 1.89
C MET A 60 -2.89 -3.45 2.66
N ASN A 61 -3.25 -3.53 3.94
CA ASN A 61 -3.13 -4.77 4.71
C ASN A 61 -4.26 -5.73 4.28
N ALA A 62 -3.90 -6.95 3.87
CA ALA A 62 -4.88 -7.97 3.51
C ALA A 62 -5.47 -8.70 4.74
N ASN A 63 -4.96 -8.40 5.95
CA ASN A 63 -5.36 -9.03 7.23
C ASN A 63 -5.20 -10.55 7.24
N GLY A 64 -4.23 -11.06 6.50
CA GLY A 64 -3.90 -12.48 6.37
C GLY A 64 -3.25 -12.76 5.02
N PRO A 65 -2.94 -14.04 4.73
CA PRO A 65 -2.35 -14.43 3.47
C PRO A 65 -3.17 -13.98 2.26
N ILE A 66 -2.50 -13.36 1.27
CA ILE A 66 -3.17 -12.92 0.03
C ILE A 66 -3.75 -14.09 -0.78
N ALA A 67 -3.20 -15.29 -0.60
CA ALA A 67 -3.71 -16.55 -1.13
C ALA A 67 -4.17 -17.43 0.02
N LEU A 68 -5.47 -17.54 0.23
CA LEU A 68 -6.04 -18.31 1.34
C LEU A 68 -5.65 -19.80 1.24
N GLY A 69 -5.32 -20.39 2.39
CA GLY A 69 -4.92 -21.80 2.51
C GLY A 69 -3.47 -22.07 2.10
N THR A 70 -2.64 -21.03 1.96
CA THR A 70 -1.19 -21.16 1.74
C THR A 70 -0.41 -20.60 2.93
N ASP A 71 0.83 -21.04 3.09
CA ASP A 71 1.77 -20.57 4.13
C ASP A 71 2.59 -19.36 3.67
N THR A 72 2.06 -18.56 2.73
CA THR A 72 2.77 -17.38 2.23
C THR A 72 2.94 -16.31 3.29
N GLU A 73 4.11 -15.67 3.32
CA GLU A 73 4.38 -14.49 4.14
C GLU A 73 3.76 -13.20 3.55
N LEU A 74 3.19 -13.28 2.34
CA LEU A 74 2.58 -12.13 1.68
C LEU A 74 1.20 -11.86 2.28
N THR A 75 1.12 -10.83 3.12
CA THR A 75 -0.08 -10.46 3.89
C THR A 75 -0.52 -9.02 3.63
N ALA A 76 0.13 -8.36 2.68
CA ALA A 76 -0.18 -7.00 2.30
C ALA A 76 -0.09 -6.84 0.77
N LEU A 77 -0.61 -5.72 0.29
CA LEU A 77 -0.66 -5.37 -1.12
C LEU A 77 -0.09 -3.97 -1.33
N GLY A 78 0.70 -3.81 -2.38
CA GLY A 78 1.10 -2.53 -2.93
C GLY A 78 0.45 -2.32 -4.30
N PHE A 79 0.30 -1.06 -4.70
CA PHE A 79 -0.30 -0.69 -5.98
C PHE A 79 0.70 0.13 -6.80
N LYS A 80 0.94 -0.26 -8.04
CA LYS A 80 1.93 0.34 -8.93
C LYS A 80 1.33 0.52 -10.32
N ALA A 81 1.64 1.62 -11.01
CA ALA A 81 1.32 1.73 -12.43
C ALA A 81 1.97 0.56 -13.19
N ASP A 82 1.17 -0.15 -13.99
CA ASP A 82 1.64 -1.29 -14.75
C ASP A 82 2.57 -0.83 -15.88
N GLN A 83 3.82 -1.30 -15.87
CA GLN A 83 4.84 -0.82 -16.81
C GLN A 83 4.68 -1.36 -18.24
N GLU A 84 4.02 -2.50 -18.41
CA GLU A 84 3.82 -3.10 -19.73
C GLU A 84 2.52 -2.66 -20.38
N LEU A 85 1.45 -2.48 -19.57
CA LEU A 85 0.13 -2.09 -20.08
C LEU A 85 -0.06 -0.57 -20.07
N GLY A 86 0.56 0.13 -19.10
CA GLY A 86 0.55 1.59 -19.03
C GLY A 86 -0.83 2.19 -18.85
N GLU A 87 -1.17 3.12 -19.72
CA GLU A 87 -2.40 3.90 -19.72
C GLU A 87 -3.14 3.74 -21.05
N LEU A 88 -4.44 3.88 -21.05
CA LEU A 88 -5.25 3.72 -22.25
C LEU A 88 -6.37 4.76 -22.34
N ASP A 89 -6.45 5.44 -23.47
CA ASP A 89 -7.59 6.28 -23.85
C ASP A 89 -8.67 5.44 -24.53
N THR A 90 -9.91 5.56 -24.08
CA THR A 90 -11.06 4.87 -24.64
C THR A 90 -12.16 5.88 -24.98
N PRO A 91 -13.18 5.49 -25.76
CA PRO A 91 -14.36 6.33 -25.97
C PRO A 91 -15.10 6.71 -24.68
N ASN A 92 -14.88 5.95 -23.59
CA ASN A 92 -15.49 6.18 -22.29
C ASN A 92 -14.58 6.95 -21.30
N GLY A 93 -13.43 7.42 -21.76
CA GLY A 93 -12.45 8.15 -20.96
C GLY A 93 -11.12 7.42 -20.80
N HIS A 94 -10.23 8.04 -20.07
CA HIS A 94 -8.87 7.57 -19.76
C HIS A 94 -8.87 6.65 -18.54
N PHE A 95 -7.99 5.65 -18.51
CA PHE A 95 -7.67 4.88 -17.32
C PHE A 95 -6.22 4.36 -17.33
N THR A 96 -5.70 4.08 -16.14
CA THR A 96 -4.36 3.51 -15.93
C THR A 96 -4.50 2.04 -15.53
N PHE A 97 -3.68 1.16 -16.08
CA PHE A 97 -3.54 -0.18 -15.54
C PHE A 97 -2.73 -0.14 -14.25
N LEU A 98 -3.33 -0.60 -13.16
CA LEU A 98 -2.76 -0.58 -11.81
C LEU A 98 -2.44 -1.98 -11.36
N GLN A 99 -1.14 -2.30 -11.29
CA GLN A 99 -0.69 -3.61 -10.86
C GLN A 99 -0.76 -3.74 -9.34
N VAL A 100 -1.42 -4.80 -8.89
CA VAL A 100 -1.43 -5.25 -7.50
C VAL A 100 -0.20 -6.11 -7.25
N VAL A 101 0.59 -5.77 -6.24
CA VAL A 101 1.85 -6.43 -5.87
C VAL A 101 1.72 -7.03 -4.48
N GLY A 102 1.98 -8.33 -4.33
CA GLY A 102 2.01 -8.98 -3.02
C GLY A 102 3.22 -8.55 -2.19
N LEU A 103 3.00 -8.11 -0.96
CA LEU A 103 4.00 -7.65 -0.01
C LEU A 103 3.95 -8.46 1.29
N THR A 104 5.08 -8.57 1.97
CA THR A 104 5.10 -8.99 3.37
C THR A 104 4.71 -7.82 4.29
N SER A 105 4.38 -8.11 5.55
CA SER A 105 3.98 -7.07 6.50
C SER A 105 5.07 -6.03 6.73
N ASP A 106 6.32 -6.46 6.90
CA ASP A 106 7.47 -5.58 7.10
C ASP A 106 7.84 -4.77 5.84
N GLU A 107 7.57 -5.30 4.63
CA GLU A 107 7.69 -4.54 3.38
C GLU A 107 6.63 -3.43 3.31
N MET A 108 5.40 -3.70 3.73
CA MET A 108 4.37 -2.67 3.82
C MET A 108 4.75 -1.59 4.83
N ASP A 109 5.25 -1.96 6.00
CA ASP A 109 5.74 -1.03 7.02
C ASP A 109 6.90 -0.17 6.48
N ALA A 110 7.84 -0.79 5.78
CA ALA A 110 8.94 -0.09 5.12
C ALA A 110 8.45 0.86 4.02
N MET A 111 7.46 0.45 3.25
CA MET A 111 6.82 1.27 2.22
C MET A 111 6.15 2.51 2.83
N MET A 112 5.45 2.37 3.95
CA MET A 112 4.84 3.49 4.69
C MET A 112 5.89 4.48 5.20
N CYS A 113 7.08 4.02 5.57
CA CYS A 113 8.16 4.88 6.06
C CYS A 113 8.88 5.66 4.95
N TRP A 114 8.69 5.29 3.70
CA TRP A 114 9.28 5.95 2.54
C TRP A 114 8.19 6.48 1.60
N ASP A 115 8.56 6.80 0.37
CA ASP A 115 7.66 7.08 -0.74
C ASP A 115 7.20 5.76 -1.35
N GLY A 116 5.88 5.50 -1.35
CA GLY A 116 5.34 4.20 -1.75
C GLY A 116 5.64 3.82 -3.19
N ASP A 117 5.60 4.77 -4.12
CA ASP A 117 5.91 4.51 -5.52
C ASP A 117 7.42 4.24 -5.73
N LYS A 118 8.28 5.00 -5.04
CA LYS A 118 9.73 4.77 -5.07
C LYS A 118 10.12 3.44 -4.43
N PHE A 119 9.43 3.03 -3.36
CA PHE A 119 9.63 1.72 -2.75
C PHE A 119 9.33 0.60 -3.75
N LEU A 120 8.16 0.64 -4.41
CA LEU A 120 7.78 -0.36 -5.40
C LEU A 120 8.69 -0.32 -6.64
N THR A 121 9.17 0.85 -7.03
CA THR A 121 10.17 0.99 -8.10
C THR A 121 11.53 0.39 -7.70
N ALA A 122 11.93 0.51 -6.44
CA ALA A 122 13.14 -0.14 -5.94
C ALA A 122 12.96 -1.67 -5.83
N LEU A 123 11.78 -2.12 -5.38
CA LEU A 123 11.42 -3.54 -5.30
C LEU A 123 11.45 -4.21 -6.67
N GLU A 124 10.94 -3.55 -7.71
CA GLU A 124 10.93 -4.06 -9.08
C GLU A 124 12.33 -4.33 -9.65
N LYS A 125 13.34 -3.58 -9.23
CA LYS A 125 14.75 -3.85 -9.61
C LYS A 125 15.28 -5.17 -9.02
N GLN A 126 14.66 -5.66 -7.95
CA GLN A 126 14.99 -6.93 -7.31
C GLN A 126 14.07 -8.06 -7.78
N ILE A 127 12.81 -7.73 -8.02
CA ILE A 127 11.76 -8.66 -8.48
C ILE A 127 11.21 -8.11 -9.79
N PRO A 128 11.77 -8.51 -10.94
CA PRO A 128 11.37 -7.97 -12.25
C PRO A 128 9.85 -8.01 -12.46
N LEU A 129 9.30 -6.90 -12.97
CA LEU A 129 7.86 -6.71 -13.17
C LEU A 129 7.03 -6.88 -11.89
N CYS A 130 7.64 -6.83 -10.71
CA CYS A 130 6.98 -7.11 -9.43
C CYS A 130 6.13 -8.40 -9.46
N ILE A 131 6.61 -9.46 -10.12
CA ILE A 131 5.91 -10.74 -10.19
C ILE A 131 5.77 -11.31 -8.77
N THR A 132 4.54 -11.53 -8.33
CA THR A 132 4.24 -12.11 -7.02
C THR A 132 4.63 -13.59 -6.99
N ASP A 133 5.55 -13.95 -6.11
CA ASP A 133 5.95 -15.33 -5.80
C ASP A 133 5.49 -15.65 -4.38
N LEU A 134 4.52 -16.55 -4.21
CA LEU A 134 3.97 -16.92 -2.89
C LEU A 134 5.00 -17.57 -1.96
N SER A 135 6.10 -18.10 -2.49
CA SER A 135 7.17 -18.75 -1.72
C SER A 135 8.28 -17.79 -1.30
N ARG A 136 8.25 -16.52 -1.73
CA ARG A 136 9.28 -15.56 -1.37
C ARG A 136 9.19 -15.12 0.09
N THR A 137 10.32 -14.84 0.67
CA THR A 137 10.46 -14.14 1.95
C THR A 137 10.60 -12.63 1.73
N SER A 138 10.60 -11.88 2.84
CA SER A 138 10.76 -10.43 2.82
C SER A 138 12.06 -9.98 2.16
N MET A 139 11.97 -8.97 1.28
CA MET A 139 13.12 -8.28 0.70
C MET A 139 13.81 -7.35 1.70
N MET A 140 13.18 -7.01 2.82
CA MET A 140 13.82 -6.26 3.90
C MET A 140 14.96 -7.04 4.56
N ASN A 141 14.97 -8.37 4.42
CA ASN A 141 16.07 -9.24 4.84
C ASN A 141 17.28 -9.19 3.88
N ASN A 142 17.15 -8.57 2.71
CA ASN A 142 18.25 -8.38 1.77
C ASN A 142 19.04 -7.10 2.14
N PRO A 143 20.32 -7.20 2.54
CA PRO A 143 21.08 -6.03 2.98
C PRO A 143 21.21 -4.92 1.92
N ALA A 144 21.29 -5.28 0.63
CA ALA A 144 21.40 -4.33 -0.46
C ALA A 144 20.08 -3.57 -0.64
N PHE A 145 18.95 -4.25 -0.59
CA PHE A 145 17.64 -3.61 -0.65
C PHE A 145 17.37 -2.73 0.58
N HIS A 146 17.72 -3.23 1.77
CA HIS A 146 17.61 -2.45 3.01
C HIS A 146 18.42 -1.14 2.97
N MET A 147 19.62 -1.16 2.40
CA MET A 147 20.41 0.08 2.21
C MET A 147 19.74 1.05 1.24
N ILE A 148 19.15 0.57 0.15
CA ILE A 148 18.40 1.40 -0.80
C ILE A 148 17.21 2.05 -0.11
N TRP A 149 16.43 1.27 0.64
CA TRP A 149 15.29 1.74 1.41
C TRP A 149 15.72 2.80 2.44
N HIS A 150 16.72 2.51 3.27
CA HIS A 150 17.20 3.43 4.31
C HIS A 150 17.66 4.77 3.71
N GLY A 151 18.48 4.72 2.66
CA GLY A 151 18.91 5.93 1.95
C GLY A 151 17.74 6.70 1.31
N GLY A 152 16.71 6.00 0.87
CA GLY A 152 15.47 6.59 0.36
C GLY A 152 14.69 7.32 1.44
N VAL A 153 14.49 6.69 2.61
CA VAL A 153 13.82 7.28 3.77
C VAL A 153 14.54 8.56 4.23
N GLU A 154 15.87 8.49 4.34
CA GLU A 154 16.69 9.63 4.74
C GLU A 154 16.61 10.80 3.76
N ARG A 155 16.57 10.53 2.47
CA ARG A 155 16.51 11.56 1.43
C ARG A 155 15.11 12.15 1.26
N ASP A 156 14.09 11.28 1.10
CA ASP A 156 12.76 11.66 0.62
C ASP A 156 11.72 11.74 1.76
N GLY A 157 11.89 10.94 2.82
CA GLY A 157 10.93 10.76 3.89
C GLY A 157 9.67 10.02 3.44
N SER A 158 8.66 9.94 4.31
CA SER A 158 7.42 9.21 4.08
C SER A 158 6.41 10.01 3.24
N SER A 159 5.81 9.38 2.22
CA SER A 159 4.66 9.92 1.48
C SER A 159 3.33 9.67 2.20
N THR A 160 3.27 8.68 3.10
CA THR A 160 2.05 8.29 3.82
C THR A 160 1.65 9.35 4.83
N SER A 161 0.52 10.01 4.61
CA SER A 161 0.00 11.09 5.47
C SER A 161 -1.07 10.65 6.46
N PHE A 162 -1.63 9.48 6.26
CA PHE A 162 -2.76 8.94 7.02
C PHE A 162 -2.51 7.48 7.38
N ILE A 163 -2.81 7.10 8.63
CA ILE A 163 -2.80 5.71 9.08
C ILE A 163 -4.07 5.46 9.89
N TYR A 164 -4.74 4.37 9.57
CA TYR A 164 -5.80 3.83 10.40
C TYR A 164 -5.23 2.80 11.37
N MET A 165 -5.67 2.86 12.65
CA MET A 165 -5.25 1.94 13.71
C MET A 165 -6.47 1.48 14.50
N ASP A 166 -6.71 0.19 14.58
CA ASP A 166 -7.84 -0.38 15.36
C ASP A 166 -7.77 0.01 16.83
N GLU A 167 -6.56 -0.01 17.40
CA GLU A 167 -6.28 0.41 18.76
C GLU A 167 -5.46 1.70 18.76
N LEU A 168 -6.13 2.81 19.01
CA LEU A 168 -5.51 4.11 19.21
C LEU A 168 -6.06 4.74 20.49
N GLY A 169 -5.19 5.06 21.44
CA GLY A 169 -5.51 5.79 22.65
C GLY A 169 -4.53 6.94 22.90
N PHE A 170 -5.03 8.08 23.34
CA PHE A 170 -4.23 9.25 23.69
C PHE A 170 -4.62 9.75 25.06
N GLN A 171 -3.63 10.04 25.89
CA GLN A 171 -3.81 10.69 27.20
C GLN A 171 -2.76 11.78 27.37
N LEU A 172 -3.19 12.91 27.91
CA LEU A 172 -2.29 14.02 28.27
C LEU A 172 -2.39 14.24 29.78
N GLU A 173 -1.32 13.91 30.50
CA GLU A 173 -1.24 14.08 31.96
C GLU A 173 0.04 14.84 32.34
N ASN A 174 -0.09 15.91 33.13
CA ASN A 174 1.04 16.69 33.61
C ASN A 174 2.02 17.17 32.52
N GLY A 175 1.52 17.45 31.31
CA GLY A 175 2.34 17.87 30.17
C GLY A 175 3.04 16.72 29.45
N HIS A 176 2.80 15.46 29.84
CA HIS A 176 3.27 14.27 29.17
C HIS A 176 2.16 13.66 28.31
N ALA A 177 2.46 13.43 27.03
CA ALA A 177 1.57 12.74 26.10
C ALA A 177 1.90 11.25 26.09
N SER A 178 0.89 10.42 26.33
CA SER A 178 0.98 8.98 26.25
C SER A 178 0.12 8.45 25.09
N LEU A 179 0.71 7.60 24.26
CA LEU A 179 0.03 6.92 23.17
C LEU A 179 -0.12 5.45 23.49
N ARG A 180 -1.33 4.91 23.32
CA ARG A 180 -1.60 3.48 23.33
C ARG A 180 -1.87 3.05 21.90
N LEU A 181 -1.15 2.06 21.42
CA LEU A 181 -1.23 1.53 20.08
C LEU A 181 -1.39 0.02 20.15
N GLY A 182 -2.00 -0.59 19.14
CA GLY A 182 -1.99 -2.02 18.95
C GLY A 182 -0.55 -2.57 18.87
N ALA A 183 -0.38 -3.83 19.25
CA ALA A 183 0.92 -4.48 19.26
C ALA A 183 1.59 -4.41 17.86
N GLY A 184 2.88 -4.09 17.84
CA GLY A 184 3.68 -3.98 16.60
C GLY A 184 3.69 -2.61 15.92
N HIS A 185 2.74 -1.73 16.19
CA HIS A 185 2.67 -0.41 15.50
C HIS A 185 3.61 0.66 16.06
N GLY A 186 4.21 0.44 17.22
CA GLY A 186 5.04 1.45 17.89
C GLY A 186 6.33 1.79 17.11
N GLU A 187 6.99 0.80 16.57
CA GLU A 187 8.23 0.96 15.81
C GLU A 187 7.95 1.67 14.47
N THR A 188 6.96 1.18 13.72
CA THR A 188 6.51 1.77 12.45
C THR A 188 6.12 3.23 12.65
N LEU A 189 5.32 3.55 13.68
CA LEU A 189 4.95 4.93 13.98
C LEU A 189 6.18 5.78 14.33
N SER A 190 7.12 5.25 15.13
CA SER A 190 8.36 5.98 15.46
C SER A 190 9.18 6.33 14.21
N HIS A 191 9.31 5.40 13.28
CA HIS A 191 10.00 5.63 12.00
C HIS A 191 9.24 6.66 11.15
N MET A 192 7.93 6.57 11.06
CA MET A 192 7.11 7.52 10.31
C MET A 192 7.14 8.94 10.90
N LEU A 193 7.12 9.07 12.22
CA LEU A 193 7.26 10.38 12.87
C LEU A 193 8.58 11.05 12.45
N ARG A 194 9.69 10.30 12.44
CA ARG A 194 10.99 10.82 11.97
C ARG A 194 10.98 11.11 10.47
N ALA A 195 10.50 10.17 9.67
CA ALA A 195 10.52 10.24 8.21
C ALA A 195 9.53 11.28 7.63
N ARG A 196 8.53 11.69 8.41
CA ARG A 196 7.49 12.61 7.95
C ARG A 196 7.42 13.89 8.81
N VAL A 197 7.10 13.77 10.10
CA VAL A 197 6.93 14.94 10.97
C VAL A 197 8.27 15.63 11.19
N GLY A 198 9.34 14.87 11.40
CA GLY A 198 10.71 15.39 11.48
C GLY A 198 11.21 16.05 10.18
N LYS A 199 10.51 15.85 9.06
CA LYS A 199 10.77 16.49 7.75
C LYS A 199 9.76 17.58 7.38
N GLY A 200 9.03 18.12 8.36
CA GLY A 200 8.12 19.25 8.17
C GLY A 200 6.77 18.90 7.55
N ARG A 201 6.35 17.63 7.57
CA ARG A 201 5.05 17.17 7.03
C ARG A 201 4.18 16.61 8.14
N SER A 202 2.87 16.89 8.13
CA SER A 202 1.93 16.39 9.12
C SER A 202 1.64 14.89 8.94
N LEU A 203 1.34 14.19 10.03
CA LEU A 203 0.88 12.80 10.06
C LEU A 203 -0.44 12.72 10.81
N PHE A 204 -1.46 12.11 10.20
CA PHE A 204 -2.77 11.91 10.80
C PHE A 204 -2.97 10.44 11.14
N LEU A 205 -3.29 10.16 12.40
CA LEU A 205 -3.69 8.84 12.88
C LEU A 205 -5.18 8.84 13.16
N GLN A 206 -5.89 7.87 12.63
CA GLN A 206 -7.31 7.64 12.86
C GLN A 206 -7.52 6.30 13.57
N GLY A 207 -8.12 6.34 14.73
CA GLY A 207 -8.64 5.16 15.41
C GLY A 207 -10.15 5.09 15.36
N ASN A 208 -10.74 4.04 15.97
CA ASN A 208 -12.19 3.86 16.03
C ASN A 208 -12.91 5.02 16.75
N ASN A 209 -12.29 5.56 17.81
CA ASN A 209 -12.92 6.57 18.68
C ASN A 209 -12.07 7.82 18.86
N GLN A 210 -10.87 7.86 18.36
CA GLN A 210 -9.92 8.97 18.52
C GLN A 210 -9.16 9.23 17.23
N ALA A 211 -8.78 10.47 17.04
CA ALA A 211 -7.90 10.88 15.95
C ALA A 211 -6.80 11.79 16.50
N ILE A 212 -5.61 11.67 15.95
CA ILE A 212 -4.43 12.44 16.36
C ILE A 212 -3.77 13.03 15.13
N LEU A 213 -3.54 14.32 15.15
CA LEU A 213 -2.76 15.01 14.12
C LEU A 213 -1.41 15.43 14.71
N PHE A 214 -0.33 14.85 14.19
CA PHE A 214 1.01 15.31 14.46
C PHE A 214 1.36 16.43 13.49
N LEU A 215 1.72 17.59 14.05
CA LEU A 215 2.19 18.73 13.28
C LEU A 215 3.72 18.85 13.43
N PRO A 216 4.44 19.28 12.39
CA PRO A 216 5.84 19.64 12.54
C PRO A 216 5.97 20.77 13.54
N GLY A 217 7.00 20.71 14.40
CA GLY A 217 7.35 21.81 15.30
C GLY A 217 7.68 23.08 14.51
N ALA A 218 7.39 24.24 15.07
CA ALA A 218 7.90 25.49 14.53
C ALA A 218 9.44 25.46 14.56
N GLN A 219 10.07 25.70 13.40
CA GLN A 219 11.52 25.87 13.28
C GLN A 219 11.92 27.24 13.78
#